data_bdebd9b0c6a39f71bab3199dbdcdf84c
#
_entry.id   bdebd9b0c6a39f71bab3199dbdcdf84c
#
_cell.length_a   1.000
_cell.length_b   1.000
_cell.length_c   1.000
_cell.angle_alpha   90.00
_cell.angle_beta   90.00
_cell.angle_gamma   90.00
#
_symmetry.space_group_name_H-M   'P 1'
#
loop_
_entity.id
_entity.type
_entity.pdbx_description
1 polymer ?
#
loop_
_entity_poly.entity_id
_entity_poly.type
_entity_poly.pdbx_seq_one_letter_code
_entity_poly.pdbx_strand_id
1 'polypeptide(L)'
;MKINILPNENETRVCLVGELDTIATTEQADLLQQVLEIAGDKLVMDCQELEYISSAGLRFFMQLKRESEAKGGSIKICHLNEDVADIFRMSGFQNIFDIE
;
A
#
# COMPACT_ATOMS: atom_id res chain seq x y z
N MET A 1 13.38 -4.55 -2.23
CA MET A 1 12.19 -3.91 -1.64
C MET A 1 12.48 -3.38 -0.25
N LYS A 2 12.07 -2.19 0.03
CA LYS A 2 12.20 -1.57 1.35
C LYS A 2 10.86 -0.95 1.74
N ILE A 3 10.47 -1.12 3.01
CA ILE A 3 9.22 -0.58 3.53
C ILE A 3 9.55 0.24 4.78
N ASN A 4 9.16 1.51 4.78
CA ASN A 4 9.36 2.40 5.92
C ASN A 4 8.00 2.79 6.49
N ILE A 5 7.80 2.56 7.77
CA ILE A 5 6.57 2.93 8.48
C ILE A 5 6.89 4.12 9.37
N LEU A 6 6.27 5.26 9.06
CA LEU A 6 6.58 6.56 9.68
C LEU A 6 5.31 7.14 10.33
N PRO A 7 5.04 6.81 11.60
CA PRO A 7 3.87 7.36 12.29
C PRO A 7 4.09 8.81 12.70
N ASN A 8 3.01 9.59 12.68
CA ASN A 8 2.98 10.93 13.27
C ASN A 8 1.65 11.13 13.99
N GLU A 9 1.38 12.34 14.49
CA GLU A 9 0.18 12.61 15.29
C GLU A 9 -1.14 12.41 14.54
N ASN A 10 -1.15 12.68 13.24
CA ASN A 10 -2.38 12.71 12.46
C ASN A 10 -2.54 11.50 11.53
N GLU A 11 -1.43 10.90 11.11
CA GLU A 11 -1.46 9.83 10.14
C GLU A 11 -0.19 9.00 10.21
N THR A 12 -0.23 7.82 9.62
CA THR A 12 0.97 6.98 9.47
C THR A 12 1.28 6.89 7.99
N ARG A 13 2.49 7.30 7.62
CA ARG A 13 2.97 7.22 6.24
C ARG A 13 3.73 5.91 6.07
N VAL A 14 3.39 5.18 5.02
CA VAL A 14 4.06 3.93 4.66
C VAL A 14 4.72 4.16 3.30
N CYS A 15 6.05 4.16 3.28
CA CYS A 15 6.81 4.37 2.04
C CYS A 15 7.23 3.02 1.48
N LEU A 16 6.85 2.77 0.24
CA LEU A 16 7.20 1.54 -0.47
C LEU A 16 8.30 1.87 -1.47
N VAL A 17 9.44 1.17 -1.39
CA VAL A 17 10.61 1.44 -2.22
C VAL A 17 10.99 0.18 -2.98
N GLY A 18 11.01 0.26 -4.30
CA GLY A 18 11.40 -0.84 -5.17
C GLY A 18 10.22 -1.56 -5.80
N GLU A 19 10.28 -2.87 -5.88
CA GLU A 19 9.27 -3.68 -6.55
C GLU A 19 8.47 -4.50 -5.54
N LEU A 20 7.17 -4.30 -5.51
CA LEU A 20 6.28 -5.09 -4.66
C LEU A 20 5.76 -6.28 -5.47
N ASP A 21 6.59 -7.29 -5.59
CA ASP A 21 6.34 -8.52 -6.34
C ASP A 21 6.17 -9.72 -5.39
N THR A 22 6.06 -10.92 -5.96
CA THR A 22 5.85 -12.13 -5.17
C THR A 22 7.03 -12.38 -4.22
N ILE A 23 8.26 -12.13 -4.66
CA ILE A 23 9.44 -12.32 -3.82
C ILE A 23 9.41 -11.33 -2.65
N ALA A 24 9.11 -10.06 -2.94
CA ALA A 24 9.06 -9.03 -1.91
C ALA A 24 7.96 -9.29 -0.89
N THR A 25 6.78 -9.76 -1.33
CA THR A 25 5.69 -10.09 -0.40
C THR A 25 6.06 -11.22 0.55
N THR A 26 6.95 -12.12 0.13
CA THR A 26 7.45 -13.20 0.97
C THR A 26 8.57 -12.71 1.90
N GLU A 27 9.55 -11.99 1.34
CA GLU A 27 10.70 -11.52 2.12
C GLU A 27 10.33 -10.44 3.14
N GLN A 28 9.34 -9.61 2.81
CA GLN A 28 8.90 -8.51 3.68
C GLN A 28 7.60 -8.84 4.42
N ALA A 29 7.27 -10.13 4.55
CA ALA A 29 5.99 -10.54 5.13
C ALA A 29 5.76 -9.95 6.52
N ASP A 30 6.80 -9.88 7.35
CA ASP A 30 6.67 -9.34 8.71
C ASP A 30 6.32 -7.85 8.71
N LEU A 31 6.96 -7.05 7.84
CA LEU A 31 6.67 -5.62 7.74
C LEU A 31 5.29 -5.39 7.12
N LEU A 32 4.92 -6.17 6.12
CA LEU A 32 3.58 -6.08 5.53
C LEU A 32 2.51 -6.43 6.56
N GLN A 33 2.78 -7.43 7.41
CA GLN A 33 1.87 -7.77 8.51
C GLN A 33 1.73 -6.61 9.49
N GLN A 34 2.82 -5.92 9.80
CA GLN A 34 2.77 -4.72 10.65
C GLN A 34 1.88 -3.63 10.06
N VAL A 35 1.94 -3.44 8.74
CA VAL A 35 1.07 -2.47 8.05
C VAL A 35 -0.40 -2.89 8.20
N LEU A 36 -0.70 -4.18 8.04
CA LEU A 36 -2.07 -4.67 8.23
C LEU A 36 -2.55 -4.45 9.66
N GLU A 37 -1.68 -4.61 10.64
CA GLU A 37 -2.04 -4.42 12.05
C GLU A 37 -2.43 -2.98 12.37
N ILE A 38 -1.85 -2.00 11.66
CA ILE A 38 -2.16 -0.58 11.86
C ILE A 38 -3.20 -0.05 10.87
N ALA A 39 -3.92 -0.94 10.19
CA ALA A 39 -4.90 -0.54 9.17
C ALA A 39 -6.09 0.24 9.73
N GLY A 40 -6.27 0.24 11.06
CA GLY A 40 -7.26 1.08 11.72
C GLY A 40 -6.87 2.54 11.81
N ASP A 41 -5.62 2.86 11.53
CA ASP A 41 -5.12 4.24 11.52
C ASP A 41 -5.46 4.92 10.19
N LYS A 42 -5.15 6.21 10.13
CA LYS A 42 -5.18 6.95 8.87
C LYS A 42 -3.85 6.70 8.15
N LEU A 43 -3.89 5.89 7.12
CA LEU A 43 -2.68 5.50 6.38
C LEU A 43 -2.50 6.32 5.12
N VAL A 44 -1.27 6.74 4.85
CA VAL A 44 -0.86 7.31 3.58
C VAL A 44 0.19 6.37 2.99
N MET A 45 -0.18 5.70 1.90
CA MET A 45 0.72 4.80 1.17
C MET A 45 1.47 5.63 0.15
N ASP A 46 2.72 5.97 0.47
CA ASP A 46 3.57 6.78 -0.38
C ASP A 46 4.32 5.89 -1.37
N CYS A 47 3.95 5.99 -2.63
CA CYS A 47 4.46 5.14 -3.70
C CYS A 47 5.46 5.87 -4.60
N GLN A 48 6.05 6.97 -4.14
CA GLN A 48 6.98 7.75 -4.94
C GLN A 48 8.15 6.92 -5.47
N GLU A 49 8.64 5.97 -4.67
CA GLU A 49 9.77 5.11 -5.06
C GLU A 49 9.33 3.68 -5.34
N LEU A 50 8.04 3.44 -5.49
CA LEU A 50 7.53 2.14 -5.93
C LEU A 50 7.65 2.05 -7.44
N GLU A 51 8.47 1.11 -7.90
CA GLU A 51 8.78 0.95 -9.33
C GLU A 51 7.85 0.00 -10.04
N TYR A 52 7.33 -1.00 -9.35
CA TYR A 52 6.50 -2.04 -9.93
C TYR A 52 5.64 -2.71 -8.86
N ILE A 53 4.47 -3.18 -9.26
CA ILE A 53 3.60 -3.97 -8.40
C ILE A 53 3.06 -5.16 -9.19
N SER A 54 3.16 -6.36 -8.61
CA SER A 54 2.64 -7.60 -9.18
C SER A 54 1.25 -7.92 -8.65
N SER A 55 0.66 -9.00 -9.15
CA SER A 55 -0.63 -9.47 -8.62
C SER A 55 -0.57 -9.79 -7.13
N ALA A 56 0.58 -10.26 -6.63
CA ALA A 56 0.77 -10.50 -5.21
C ALA A 56 0.72 -9.18 -4.42
N GLY A 57 1.34 -8.12 -4.95
CA GLY A 57 1.27 -6.79 -4.35
C GLY A 57 -0.13 -6.22 -4.37
N LEU A 58 -0.85 -6.40 -5.48
CA LEU A 58 -2.25 -5.96 -5.57
C LEU A 58 -3.12 -6.69 -4.55
N ARG A 59 -2.90 -7.98 -4.33
CA ARG A 59 -3.62 -8.74 -3.29
C ARG A 59 -3.34 -8.18 -1.91
N PHE A 60 -2.11 -7.77 -1.63
CA PHE A 60 -1.77 -7.12 -0.36
C PHE A 60 -2.59 -5.84 -0.17
N PHE A 61 -2.65 -4.98 -1.21
CA PHE A 61 -3.45 -3.76 -1.14
C PHE A 61 -4.93 -4.05 -0.88
N MET A 62 -5.48 -5.08 -1.51
CA MET A 62 -6.88 -5.47 -1.26
C MET A 62 -7.08 -5.97 0.16
N GLN A 63 -6.14 -6.74 0.68
CA GLN A 63 -6.18 -7.18 2.06
C GLN A 63 -6.11 -6.00 3.03
N LEU A 64 -5.23 -5.03 2.73
CA LEU A 64 -5.11 -3.82 3.53
C LEU A 64 -6.42 -3.03 3.54
N LYS A 65 -7.09 -2.95 2.38
CA LYS A 65 -8.39 -2.27 2.27
C LYS A 65 -9.43 -2.94 3.17
N ARG A 66 -9.52 -4.25 3.14
CA ARG A 66 -10.46 -5.00 3.98
C ARG A 66 -10.18 -4.79 5.46
N GLU A 67 -8.91 -4.84 5.87
CA GLU A 67 -8.53 -4.62 7.25
C GLU A 67 -8.84 -3.18 7.70
N SER A 68 -8.57 -2.21 6.83
CA SER A 68 -8.86 -0.81 7.12
C SER A 68 -10.36 -0.58 7.34
N GLU A 69 -11.19 -1.13 6.48
CA GLU A 69 -12.64 -1.02 6.62
C GLU A 69 -13.16 -1.69 7.89
N ALA A 70 -12.62 -2.86 8.22
CA ALA A 70 -13.02 -3.60 9.41
C ALA A 70 -12.64 -2.86 10.70
N LYS A 71 -11.55 -2.09 10.69
CA LYS A 71 -11.03 -1.38 11.85
C LYS A 71 -11.41 0.10 11.90
N GLY A 72 -12.14 0.58 10.89
CA GLY A 72 -12.56 1.98 10.83
C GLY A 72 -11.47 2.96 10.44
N GLY A 73 -10.43 2.48 9.76
CA GLY A 73 -9.34 3.33 9.30
C GLY A 73 -9.59 3.94 7.94
N SER A 74 -8.56 4.55 7.38
CA SER A 74 -8.59 5.10 6.02
C SER A 74 -7.26 4.89 5.32
N ILE A 75 -7.29 4.85 3.98
CA ILE A 75 -6.10 4.67 3.16
C ILE A 75 -6.12 5.71 2.05
N LYS A 76 -5.02 6.45 1.93
CA LYS A 76 -4.76 7.32 0.78
C LYS A 76 -3.50 6.81 0.09
N ILE A 77 -3.53 6.74 -1.24
CA ILE A 77 -2.37 6.34 -2.04
C ILE A 77 -1.89 7.57 -2.80
N CYS A 78 -0.60 7.84 -2.76
CA CYS A 78 -0.04 9.02 -3.41
C CYS A 78 1.26 8.73 -4.15
N HIS A 79 1.60 9.62 -5.08
CA HIS A 79 2.86 9.65 -5.81
C HIS A 79 3.10 8.44 -6.70
N LEU A 80 2.06 7.90 -7.33
CA LEU A 80 2.21 6.80 -8.29
C LEU A 80 2.94 7.28 -9.54
N ASN A 81 3.91 6.49 -10.02
CA ASN A 81 4.47 6.71 -11.35
C ASN A 81 3.46 6.21 -12.40
N GLU A 82 3.69 6.52 -13.68
CA GLU A 82 2.76 6.16 -14.75
C GLU A 82 2.54 4.65 -14.85
N ASP A 83 3.60 3.86 -14.73
CA ASP A 83 3.50 2.40 -14.89
C ASP A 83 2.66 1.78 -13.78
N VAL A 84 2.89 2.17 -12.54
CA VAL A 84 2.11 1.67 -11.40
C VAL A 84 0.68 2.19 -11.46
N ALA A 85 0.50 3.45 -11.84
CA ALA A 85 -0.84 4.03 -12.02
C ALA A 85 -1.64 3.27 -13.08
N ASP A 86 -1.00 2.87 -14.18
CA ASP A 86 -1.65 2.07 -15.22
C ASP A 86 -2.10 0.72 -14.68
N ILE A 87 -1.24 0.06 -13.89
CA ILE A 87 -1.59 -1.22 -13.27
C ILE A 87 -2.80 -1.05 -12.34
N PHE A 88 -2.83 0.03 -11.56
CA PHE A 88 -3.94 0.33 -10.66
C PHE A 88 -5.23 0.58 -11.45
N ARG A 89 -5.16 1.32 -12.56
CA ARG A 89 -6.33 1.56 -13.42
C ARG A 89 -6.87 0.25 -14.02
N MET A 90 -5.97 -0.58 -14.53
CA MET A 90 -6.36 -1.86 -15.14
C MET A 90 -6.98 -2.81 -14.12
N SER A 91 -6.60 -2.67 -12.85
CA SER A 91 -7.14 -3.48 -11.76
C SER A 91 -8.40 -2.89 -11.14
N GLY A 92 -8.83 -1.70 -11.58
CA GLY A 92 -10.00 -1.01 -11.02
C GLY A 92 -9.76 -0.34 -9.68
N PHE A 93 -8.51 -0.19 -9.27
CA PHE A 93 -8.16 0.35 -7.95
C PHE A 93 -8.55 1.81 -7.77
N GLN A 94 -8.63 2.60 -8.86
CA GLN A 94 -9.08 3.98 -8.77
C GLN A 94 -10.54 4.11 -8.29
N ASN A 95 -11.31 3.03 -8.38
CA ASN A 95 -12.69 2.97 -7.91
C ASN A 95 -12.80 2.47 -6.47
N ILE A 96 -11.71 1.96 -5.91
CA ILE A 96 -11.67 1.32 -4.59
C ILE A 96 -10.90 2.17 -3.59
N PHE A 97 -9.79 2.78 -4.03
CA PHE A 97 -8.91 3.55 -3.18
C PHE A 97 -9.00 5.04 -3.47
N ASP A 98 -8.71 5.83 -2.45
CA ASP A 98 -8.47 7.27 -2.59
C ASP A 98 -7.05 7.45 -3.13
N ILE A 99 -6.93 7.75 -4.40
CA ILE A 99 -5.65 7.94 -5.08
C ILE A 99 -5.48 9.41 -5.43
N GLU A 100 -4.37 9.96 -4.95
CA GLU A 100 -4.06 11.36 -5.14
C GLU A 100 -3.23 11.59 -6.41
#